data_39b5c5a85aa3eda30f44caacc5992332
#
_entry.id   39b5c5a85aa3eda30f44caacc5992332
#
_cell.length_a   1.000
_cell.length_b   1.000
_cell.length_c   1.000
_cell.angle_alpha   90.00
_cell.angle_beta   90.00
_cell.angle_gamma   90.00
#
_symmetry.space_group_name_H-M   'P 1'
#
loop_
_entity.id
_entity.type
_entity.pdbx_description
1 polymer ?
#
loop_
_entity_poly.entity_id
_entity_poly.type
_entity_poly.pdbx_seq_one_letter_code
_entity_poly.pdbx_strand_id
1 'polypeptide(L)'
;THILEHVHPATLAVNDPVNVRNAPEKLFITHFKDVMPPTLITNDGTEVELFRKEYKDIIVKPLYGNGGAGVFHIKPNDENLSSLLELYETFYKEPLIVQQYLPKVREGDKRVILVNGKAIGAINRIPADGEARSNMHVGGTPEKCELTKRDLEICETIGPTLKKQGLLFVGIDVIGSHLTEINVTS
;
A
#
# COMPACT_ATOMS: atom_id res chain seq x y z
N THR A 1 19.72 0.74 4.00
CA THR A 1 19.90 0.99 2.54
C THR A 1 21.14 1.81 2.23
N HIS A 2 21.48 2.87 2.97
CA HIS A 2 22.66 3.72 2.69
C HIS A 2 23.98 2.93 2.57
N ILE A 3 24.21 1.94 3.42
CA ILE A 3 25.42 1.10 3.34
C ILE A 3 25.50 0.34 2.01
N LEU A 4 24.38 -0.08 1.48
CA LEU A 4 24.32 -0.83 0.21
C LEU A 4 24.69 0.03 -1.02
N GLU A 5 24.66 1.35 -0.90
CA GLU A 5 25.11 2.27 -1.96
C GLU A 5 26.64 2.24 -2.15
N HIS A 6 27.37 1.69 -1.15
CA HIS A 6 28.82 1.59 -1.15
C HIS A 6 29.34 0.20 -1.47
N VAL A 7 28.49 -0.73 -1.90
CA VAL A 7 28.95 -2.04 -2.35
C VAL A 7 29.80 -1.92 -3.61
N HIS A 8 30.70 -2.89 -3.81
CA HIS A 8 31.59 -2.89 -4.97
C HIS A 8 30.79 -2.84 -6.28
N PRO A 9 31.18 -2.02 -7.28
CA PRO A 9 30.42 -1.85 -8.54
C PRO A 9 30.12 -3.15 -9.33
N ALA A 10 30.95 -4.18 -9.15
CA ALA A 10 30.71 -5.50 -9.75
C ALA A 10 29.70 -6.37 -8.98
N THR A 11 29.18 -5.88 -7.84
CA THR A 11 28.19 -6.59 -7.02
C THR A 11 26.80 -6.14 -7.45
N LEU A 12 25.96 -7.09 -7.86
CA LEU A 12 24.56 -6.81 -8.12
C LEU A 12 23.80 -6.65 -6.80
N ALA A 13 23.28 -5.45 -6.55
CA ALA A 13 22.32 -5.21 -5.48
C ALA A 13 20.88 -5.27 -6.05
N VAL A 14 20.04 -6.10 -5.48
CA VAL A 14 18.62 -6.19 -5.79
C VAL A 14 17.81 -5.91 -4.52
N ASN A 15 17.06 -4.83 -4.51
CA ASN A 15 16.84 -3.79 -5.51
C ASN A 15 17.89 -2.68 -5.39
N ASP A 16 17.89 -1.73 -6.35
CA ASP A 16 18.75 -0.54 -6.30
C ASP A 16 18.54 0.22 -4.98
N PRO A 17 19.60 0.40 -4.15
CA PRO A 17 19.43 0.92 -2.80
C PRO A 17 18.95 2.38 -2.74
N VAL A 18 19.31 3.20 -3.72
CA VAL A 18 18.87 4.60 -3.80
C VAL A 18 17.38 4.64 -4.07
N ASN A 19 16.93 3.87 -5.03
CA ASN A 19 15.53 3.83 -5.43
C ASN A 19 14.63 3.10 -4.41
N VAL A 20 15.17 2.12 -3.68
CA VAL A 20 14.48 1.54 -2.51
C VAL A 20 14.14 2.62 -1.48
N ARG A 21 15.10 3.47 -1.14
CA ARG A 21 14.90 4.57 -0.20
C ARG A 21 13.85 5.58 -0.69
N ASN A 22 13.82 5.82 -2.00
CA ASN A 22 12.95 6.79 -2.64
C ASN A 22 11.56 6.24 -3.03
N ALA A 23 11.28 4.99 -2.70
CA ALA A 23 10.00 4.33 -2.97
C ALA A 23 9.30 3.82 -1.69
N PRO A 24 8.89 4.72 -0.76
CA PRO A 24 8.10 4.32 0.41
C PRO A 24 6.78 3.68 -0.04
N GLU A 25 6.44 2.53 0.52
CA GLU A 25 5.39 1.60 0.04
C GLU A 25 4.04 2.25 -0.26
N LYS A 26 3.58 3.16 0.62
CA LYS A 26 2.28 3.81 0.52
C LYS A 26 2.33 5.13 -0.26
N LEU A 27 3.48 5.81 -0.24
CA LEU A 27 3.64 7.08 -0.95
C LEU A 27 3.96 6.87 -2.42
N PHE A 28 4.72 5.84 -2.75
CA PHE A 28 5.18 5.61 -4.13
C PHE A 28 4.01 5.34 -5.11
N ILE A 29 2.89 4.77 -4.63
CA ILE A 29 1.70 4.57 -5.46
C ILE A 29 1.13 5.87 -6.04
N THR A 30 1.37 7.03 -5.41
CA THR A 30 0.85 8.33 -5.85
C THR A 30 1.36 8.76 -7.24
N HIS A 31 2.42 8.13 -7.73
CA HIS A 31 2.87 8.28 -9.10
C HIS A 31 1.94 7.59 -10.13
N PHE A 32 1.02 6.74 -9.68
CA PHE A 32 0.18 5.88 -10.53
C PHE A 32 -1.30 6.10 -10.24
N LYS A 33 -1.75 7.37 -10.36
CA LYS A 33 -3.10 7.81 -9.97
C LYS A 33 -4.22 7.04 -10.65
N ASP A 34 -4.02 6.57 -11.87
CA ASP A 34 -5.03 5.88 -12.67
C ASP A 34 -5.32 4.44 -12.19
N VAL A 35 -4.47 3.91 -11.34
CA VAL A 35 -4.60 2.54 -10.82
C VAL A 35 -4.72 2.46 -9.30
N MET A 36 -4.57 3.59 -8.57
CA MET A 36 -4.72 3.63 -7.12
C MET A 36 -6.15 4.06 -6.71
N PRO A 37 -6.60 3.76 -5.48
CA PRO A 37 -7.86 4.29 -4.99
C PRO A 37 -7.76 5.80 -4.73
N PRO A 38 -8.88 6.53 -4.64
CA PRO A 38 -8.89 7.89 -4.12
C PRO A 38 -8.11 7.97 -2.81
N THR A 39 -7.15 8.89 -2.78
CA THR A 39 -6.16 8.99 -1.68
C THR A 39 -5.90 10.45 -1.37
N LEU A 40 -5.87 10.76 -0.09
CA LEU A 40 -5.48 12.04 0.48
C LEU A 40 -4.26 11.81 1.39
N ILE A 41 -3.28 12.71 1.35
CA ILE A 41 -2.14 12.73 2.27
C ILE A 41 -2.16 14.10 2.94
N THR A 42 -2.41 14.13 4.23
CA THR A 42 -2.59 15.37 4.97
C THR A 42 -2.32 15.19 6.47
N ASN A 43 -2.07 16.28 7.15
CA ASN A 43 -2.10 16.40 8.60
C ASN A 43 -3.25 17.31 9.09
N ASP A 44 -4.12 17.79 8.19
CA ASP A 44 -5.28 18.61 8.50
C ASP A 44 -6.52 17.74 8.70
N GLY A 45 -7.02 17.66 9.93
CA GLY A 45 -8.24 16.93 10.28
C GLY A 45 -9.49 17.41 9.52
N THR A 46 -9.54 18.69 9.11
CA THR A 46 -10.65 19.24 8.32
C THR A 46 -10.70 18.61 6.93
N GLU A 47 -9.54 18.42 6.29
CA GLU A 47 -9.45 17.74 5.00
C GLU A 47 -9.85 16.26 5.11
N VAL A 48 -9.49 15.59 6.21
CA VAL A 48 -9.92 14.20 6.46
C VAL A 48 -11.44 14.11 6.57
N GLU A 49 -12.08 15.06 7.29
CA GLU A 49 -13.54 15.12 7.39
C GLU A 49 -14.21 15.37 6.04
N LEU A 50 -13.66 16.25 5.21
CA LEU A 50 -14.17 16.50 3.85
C LEU A 50 -14.04 15.25 2.98
N PHE A 51 -12.91 14.56 3.05
CA PHE A 51 -12.68 13.32 2.32
C PHE A 51 -13.67 12.22 2.77
N ARG A 52 -13.92 12.09 4.10
CA ARG A 52 -14.93 11.16 4.62
C ARG A 52 -16.34 11.51 4.14
N LYS A 53 -16.70 12.79 4.07
CA LYS A 53 -18.01 13.21 3.54
C LYS A 53 -18.20 12.79 2.08
N GLU A 54 -17.15 12.85 1.28
CA GLU A 54 -17.18 12.47 -0.13
C GLU A 54 -17.23 10.94 -0.30
N TYR A 55 -16.28 10.22 0.28
CA TYR A 55 -16.07 8.79 0.05
C TYR A 55 -16.79 7.86 1.04
N LYS A 56 -17.41 8.40 2.10
CA LYS A 56 -18.18 7.71 3.15
C LYS A 56 -17.30 6.83 4.04
N ASP A 57 -16.99 5.61 3.61
CA ASP A 57 -16.07 4.71 4.29
C ASP A 57 -14.63 5.00 3.87
N ILE A 58 -13.76 5.21 4.86
CA ILE A 58 -12.36 5.52 4.62
C ILE A 58 -11.44 4.66 5.47
N ILE A 59 -10.22 4.47 4.97
CA ILE A 59 -9.10 3.91 5.74
C ILE A 59 -8.17 5.05 6.11
N VAL A 60 -7.87 5.17 7.40
CA VAL A 60 -6.84 6.08 7.93
C VAL A 60 -5.67 5.24 8.39
N LYS A 61 -4.47 5.58 7.97
CA LYS A 61 -3.24 4.85 8.31
C LYS A 61 -2.02 5.76 8.36
N PRO A 62 -0.97 5.43 9.13
CA PRO A 62 0.27 6.19 9.12
C PRO A 62 0.93 6.08 7.74
N LEU A 63 1.58 7.15 7.29
CA LEU A 63 2.28 7.19 6.01
C LEU A 63 3.42 6.18 5.97
N TYR A 64 4.14 6.03 7.08
CA TYR A 64 5.21 5.06 7.28
C TYR A 64 4.78 3.98 8.26
N GLY A 65 5.38 2.82 8.17
CA GLY A 65 5.09 1.64 9.00
C GLY A 65 4.57 0.47 8.16
N ASN A 66 4.67 -0.72 8.69
CA ASN A 66 4.36 -1.98 8.03
C ASN A 66 3.46 -2.88 8.89
N GLY A 67 3.06 -4.03 8.35
CA GLY A 67 2.32 -5.05 9.09
C GLY A 67 0.91 -4.68 9.50
N GLY A 68 0.35 -3.59 8.97
CA GLY A 68 -1.01 -3.14 9.28
C GLY A 68 -1.16 -2.42 10.63
N ALA A 69 -0.06 -2.07 11.29
CA ALA A 69 -0.11 -1.27 12.52
C ALA A 69 -0.69 0.12 12.24
N GLY A 70 -1.61 0.58 13.10
CA GLY A 70 -2.23 1.88 12.96
C GLY A 70 -3.17 2.03 11.76
N VAL A 71 -3.70 0.95 11.21
CA VAL A 71 -4.71 1.01 10.14
C VAL A 71 -6.10 0.97 10.74
N PHE A 72 -6.91 1.98 10.46
CA PHE A 72 -8.27 2.08 10.96
C PHE A 72 -9.27 2.23 9.82
N HIS A 73 -10.35 1.45 9.88
CA HIS A 73 -11.52 1.61 9.03
C HIS A 73 -12.53 2.52 9.73
N ILE A 74 -12.77 3.69 9.17
CA ILE A 74 -13.66 4.73 9.71
C ILE A 74 -14.93 4.75 8.85
N LYS A 75 -16.05 4.46 9.48
CA LYS A 75 -17.38 4.51 8.87
C LYS A 75 -17.92 5.94 8.78
N PRO A 76 -18.97 6.20 7.97
CA PRO A 76 -19.53 7.55 7.79
C PRO A 76 -19.91 8.26 9.08
N ASN A 77 -20.42 7.51 10.07
CA ASN A 77 -20.91 8.04 11.34
C ASN A 77 -20.03 7.62 12.53
N ASP A 78 -18.76 7.29 12.29
CA ASP A 78 -17.87 6.93 13.38
C ASP A 78 -17.53 8.16 14.22
N GLU A 79 -17.90 8.13 15.49
CA GLU A 79 -17.73 9.23 16.45
C GLU A 79 -16.26 9.33 16.94
N ASN A 80 -15.44 8.31 16.69
CA ASN A 80 -14.08 8.27 17.21
C ASN A 80 -13.06 8.95 16.29
N LEU A 81 -13.46 9.46 15.11
CA LEU A 81 -12.51 10.01 14.16
C LEU A 81 -11.69 11.15 14.76
N SER A 82 -12.32 12.09 15.48
CA SER A 82 -11.62 13.22 16.11
C SER A 82 -10.57 12.75 17.10
N SER A 83 -10.95 11.84 18.01
CA SER A 83 -10.01 11.26 18.99
C SER A 83 -8.90 10.46 18.33
N LEU A 84 -9.18 9.78 17.21
CA LEU A 84 -8.18 9.07 16.41
C LEU A 84 -7.17 10.05 15.81
N LEU A 85 -7.63 11.17 15.24
CA LEU A 85 -6.75 12.18 14.66
C LEU A 85 -5.86 12.83 15.72
N GLU A 86 -6.38 13.15 16.89
CA GLU A 86 -5.61 13.63 18.05
C GLU A 86 -4.53 12.61 18.48
N LEU A 87 -4.88 11.33 18.49
CA LEU A 87 -3.93 10.25 18.79
C LEU A 87 -2.79 10.22 17.77
N TYR A 88 -3.13 10.31 16.49
CA TYR A 88 -2.12 10.35 15.43
C TYR A 88 -1.21 11.57 15.54
N GLU A 89 -1.76 12.75 15.76
CA GLU A 89 -0.98 13.97 15.96
C GLU A 89 -0.01 13.86 17.14
N THR A 90 -0.40 13.14 18.18
CA THR A 90 0.45 12.89 19.36
C THR A 90 1.60 11.95 19.06
N PHE A 91 1.36 10.84 18.36
CA PHE A 91 2.33 9.76 18.17
C PHE A 91 3.09 9.81 16.85
N TYR A 92 2.49 10.39 15.81
CA TYR A 92 3.11 10.50 14.49
C TYR A 92 3.30 11.97 14.12
N LYS A 93 4.48 12.27 13.58
CA LYS A 93 4.81 13.65 13.17
C LYS A 93 4.63 13.85 11.67
N GLU A 94 4.48 12.77 10.93
CA GLU A 94 4.28 12.75 9.50
C GLU A 94 2.78 12.88 9.17
N PRO A 95 2.47 13.35 7.95
CA PRO A 95 1.10 13.32 7.47
C PRO A 95 0.49 11.92 7.48
N LEU A 96 -0.83 11.86 7.60
CA LEU A 96 -1.62 10.63 7.43
C LEU A 96 -1.85 10.35 5.96
N ILE A 97 -2.03 9.07 5.64
CA ILE A 97 -2.63 8.67 4.38
C ILE A 97 -4.07 8.20 4.65
N VAL A 98 -5.00 8.81 3.93
CA VAL A 98 -6.42 8.51 3.98
C VAL A 98 -6.84 8.00 2.62
N GLN A 99 -7.50 6.85 2.56
CA GLN A 99 -7.93 6.23 1.31
C GLN A 99 -9.40 5.84 1.39
N GLN A 100 -10.09 5.86 0.24
CA GLN A 100 -11.41 5.27 0.14
C GLN A 100 -11.33 3.79 0.57
N TYR A 101 -12.26 3.36 1.42
CA TYR A 101 -12.38 1.94 1.77
C TYR A 101 -12.80 1.13 0.55
N LEU A 102 -12.13 0.04 0.32
CA LEU A 102 -12.41 -0.89 -0.77
C LEU A 102 -13.10 -2.14 -0.20
N PRO A 103 -14.42 -2.30 -0.33
CA PRO A 103 -15.14 -3.45 0.24
C PRO A 103 -14.61 -4.81 -0.25
N LYS A 104 -14.00 -4.82 -1.43
CA LYS A 104 -13.35 -6.00 -2.02
C LYS A 104 -12.20 -6.58 -1.18
N VAL A 105 -11.70 -5.85 -0.18
CA VAL A 105 -10.73 -6.39 0.79
C VAL A 105 -11.27 -7.62 1.50
N ARG A 106 -12.60 -7.76 1.64
CA ARG A 106 -13.24 -8.95 2.24
C ARG A 106 -13.08 -10.21 1.38
N GLU A 107 -12.90 -10.04 0.07
CA GLU A 107 -12.62 -11.12 -0.88
C GLU A 107 -11.10 -11.40 -0.97
N GLY A 108 -10.30 -10.56 -0.33
CA GLY A 108 -8.85 -10.67 -0.23
C GLY A 108 -8.11 -9.43 -0.72
N ASP A 109 -6.86 -9.42 -0.33
CA ASP A 109 -5.83 -8.46 -0.73
C ASP A 109 -4.72 -9.25 -1.44
N LYS A 110 -4.63 -9.07 -2.74
CA LYS A 110 -3.74 -9.85 -3.57
C LYS A 110 -2.32 -9.29 -3.54
N ARG A 111 -1.36 -10.10 -3.08
CA ARG A 111 0.07 -9.82 -3.23
C ARG A 111 0.55 -10.37 -4.57
N VAL A 112 0.83 -9.50 -5.52
CA VAL A 112 1.42 -9.85 -6.82
C VAL A 112 2.93 -9.63 -6.77
N ILE A 113 3.70 -10.62 -7.22
CA ILE A 113 5.15 -10.53 -7.29
C ILE A 113 5.56 -10.17 -8.72
N LEU A 114 6.37 -9.13 -8.83
CA LEU A 114 6.97 -8.70 -10.09
C LEU A 114 8.49 -8.94 -10.08
N VAL A 115 8.99 -9.45 -11.18
CA VAL A 115 10.42 -9.53 -11.46
C VAL A 115 10.72 -8.78 -12.75
N ASN A 116 11.66 -7.85 -12.68
CA ASN A 116 12.03 -6.98 -13.81
C ASN A 116 10.81 -6.32 -14.47
N GLY A 117 9.85 -5.84 -13.63
CA GLY A 117 8.63 -5.17 -14.06
C GLY A 117 7.54 -6.08 -14.63
N LYS A 118 7.69 -7.40 -14.57
CA LYS A 118 6.69 -8.38 -15.06
C LYS A 118 6.14 -9.20 -13.91
N ALA A 119 4.82 -9.36 -13.87
CA ALA A 119 4.17 -10.25 -12.91
C ALA A 119 4.57 -11.72 -13.16
N ILE A 120 4.95 -12.41 -12.08
CA ILE A 120 5.36 -13.82 -12.12
C ILE A 120 4.45 -14.73 -11.30
N GLY A 121 3.63 -14.18 -10.42
CA GLY A 121 2.69 -14.95 -9.60
C GLY A 121 2.01 -14.07 -8.57
N ALA A 122 1.01 -14.64 -7.90
CA ALA A 122 0.27 -13.95 -6.86
C ALA A 122 -0.24 -14.92 -5.78
N ILE A 123 -0.48 -14.38 -4.59
CA ILE A 123 -1.25 -15.00 -3.52
C ILE A 123 -2.37 -14.05 -3.10
N ASN A 124 -3.53 -14.58 -2.74
CA ASN A 124 -4.61 -13.79 -2.16
C ASN A 124 -4.56 -13.95 -0.63
N ARG A 125 -4.61 -12.84 0.10
CA ARG A 125 -4.59 -12.84 1.58
C ARG A 125 -6.01 -12.51 2.06
N ILE A 126 -6.71 -13.51 2.57
CA ILE A 126 -8.07 -13.35 3.08
C ILE A 126 -7.99 -12.86 4.52
N PRO A 127 -8.63 -11.72 4.86
CA PRO A 127 -8.66 -11.24 6.24
C PRO A 127 -9.41 -12.22 7.15
N ALA A 128 -8.99 -12.31 8.41
CA ALA A 128 -9.72 -13.04 9.42
C ALA A 128 -11.10 -12.41 9.68
N ASP A 129 -12.04 -13.18 10.19
CA ASP A 129 -13.37 -12.70 10.55
C ASP A 129 -13.28 -11.54 11.56
N GLY A 130 -13.97 -10.43 11.26
CA GLY A 130 -13.96 -9.24 12.09
C GLY A 130 -12.72 -8.34 11.95
N GLU A 131 -11.67 -8.78 11.24
CA GLU A 131 -10.46 -7.98 11.01
C GLU A 131 -10.58 -7.21 9.68
N ALA A 132 -10.19 -5.96 9.66
CA ALA A 132 -10.16 -5.13 8.45
C ALA A 132 -8.87 -5.32 7.63
N ARG A 133 -7.83 -5.86 8.24
CA ARG A 133 -6.49 -6.03 7.65
C ARG A 133 -6.31 -7.45 7.16
N SER A 134 -5.65 -7.61 6.04
CA SER A 134 -5.40 -8.89 5.37
C SER A 134 -3.98 -9.44 5.55
N ASN A 135 -3.11 -8.68 6.22
CA ASN A 135 -1.73 -9.08 6.45
C ASN A 135 -1.64 -10.39 7.22
N MET A 136 -0.74 -11.29 6.83
CA MET A 136 -0.52 -12.58 7.50
C MET A 136 -0.12 -12.42 8.98
N HIS A 137 0.56 -11.34 9.34
CA HIS A 137 0.94 -11.04 10.73
C HIS A 137 -0.27 -10.81 11.67
N VAL A 138 -1.42 -10.46 11.12
CA VAL A 138 -2.67 -10.24 11.88
C VAL A 138 -3.71 -11.32 11.61
N GLY A 139 -3.30 -12.49 11.14
CA GLY A 139 -4.17 -13.64 10.95
C GLY A 139 -4.76 -13.81 9.55
N GLY A 140 -4.31 -13.04 8.58
CA GLY A 140 -4.70 -13.24 7.18
C GLY A 140 -4.26 -14.61 6.66
N THR A 141 -5.14 -15.30 5.95
CA THR A 141 -4.88 -16.63 5.37
C THR A 141 -4.47 -16.50 3.91
N PRO A 142 -3.29 -17.03 3.51
CA PRO A 142 -2.89 -17.02 2.12
C PRO A 142 -3.62 -18.11 1.32
N GLU A 143 -4.15 -17.71 0.18
CA GLU A 143 -4.78 -18.62 -0.78
C GLU A 143 -4.13 -18.49 -2.15
N LYS A 144 -4.09 -19.60 -2.88
CA LYS A 144 -3.65 -19.58 -4.29
C LYS A 144 -4.64 -18.79 -5.12
N CYS A 145 -4.14 -17.90 -5.96
CA CYS A 145 -4.97 -17.15 -6.91
C CYS A 145 -4.28 -17.02 -8.27
N GLU A 146 -5.09 -16.71 -9.26
CA GLU A 146 -4.61 -16.37 -10.60
C GLU A 146 -4.64 -14.84 -10.79
N LEU A 147 -3.80 -14.37 -11.71
CA LEU A 147 -3.79 -12.97 -12.11
C LEU A 147 -4.99 -12.68 -13.01
N THR A 148 -5.78 -11.69 -12.65
CA THR A 148 -6.85 -11.17 -13.50
C THR A 148 -6.30 -10.26 -14.58
N LYS A 149 -7.11 -9.95 -15.59
CA LYS A 149 -6.76 -8.96 -16.62
C LYS A 149 -6.41 -7.61 -15.97
N ARG A 150 -7.16 -7.19 -14.94
CA ARG A 150 -6.90 -5.93 -14.24
C ARG A 150 -5.57 -5.93 -13.48
N ASP A 151 -5.20 -7.04 -12.86
CA ASP A 151 -3.90 -7.17 -12.21
C ASP A 151 -2.75 -6.99 -13.22
N LEU A 152 -2.89 -7.58 -14.41
CA LEU A 152 -1.91 -7.43 -15.49
C LEU A 152 -1.83 -5.99 -15.99
N GLU A 153 -2.96 -5.31 -16.20
CA GLU A 153 -3.01 -3.89 -16.58
C GLU A 153 -2.29 -3.01 -15.55
N ILE A 154 -2.50 -3.25 -14.25
CA ILE A 154 -1.78 -2.55 -13.17
C ILE A 154 -0.27 -2.80 -13.30
N CYS A 155 0.13 -4.06 -13.45
CA CYS A 155 1.55 -4.43 -13.60
C CYS A 155 2.20 -3.79 -14.85
N GLU A 156 1.48 -3.74 -15.96
CA GLU A 156 1.94 -3.10 -17.20
C GLU A 156 2.09 -1.58 -17.02
N THR A 157 1.22 -0.95 -16.24
CA THR A 157 1.28 0.49 -15.95
C THR A 157 2.51 0.85 -15.13
N ILE A 158 2.81 0.08 -14.08
CA ILE A 158 3.91 0.40 -13.15
C ILE A 158 5.26 -0.18 -13.57
N GLY A 159 5.25 -1.31 -14.27
CA GLY A 159 6.43 -2.12 -14.61
C GLY A 159 7.58 -1.34 -15.28
N PRO A 160 7.31 -0.49 -16.29
CA PRO A 160 8.35 0.32 -16.91
C PRO A 160 9.09 1.25 -15.95
N THR A 161 8.36 1.88 -15.00
CA THR A 161 8.93 2.75 -13.97
C THR A 161 9.78 1.95 -13.00
N LEU A 162 9.29 0.82 -12.50
CA LEU A 162 10.04 -0.06 -11.59
C LEU A 162 11.35 -0.53 -12.23
N LYS A 163 11.27 -0.99 -13.46
CA LYS A 163 12.46 -1.43 -14.22
C LYS A 163 13.47 -0.31 -14.42
N LYS A 164 13.02 0.89 -14.82
CA LYS A 164 13.87 2.07 -15.01
C LYS A 164 14.61 2.47 -13.73
N GLN A 165 13.98 2.27 -12.58
CA GLN A 165 14.54 2.58 -11.26
C GLN A 165 15.36 1.41 -10.66
N GLY A 166 15.58 0.32 -11.38
CA GLY A 166 16.30 -0.84 -10.83
C GLY A 166 15.59 -1.55 -9.69
N LEU A 167 14.29 -1.34 -9.56
CA LEU A 167 13.41 -2.03 -8.63
C LEU A 167 12.98 -3.36 -9.27
N LEU A 168 13.89 -4.33 -9.23
CA LEU A 168 13.79 -5.56 -10.02
C LEU A 168 12.92 -6.65 -9.35
N PHE A 169 12.85 -6.66 -8.02
CA PHE A 169 12.02 -7.60 -7.26
C PHE A 169 11.06 -6.81 -6.38
N VAL A 170 9.77 -6.84 -6.73
CA VAL A 170 8.76 -5.99 -6.13
C VAL A 170 7.50 -6.80 -5.81
N GLY A 171 6.93 -6.59 -4.62
CA GLY A 171 5.60 -7.03 -4.28
C GLY A 171 4.63 -5.86 -4.38
N ILE A 172 3.48 -6.05 -5.02
CA ILE A 172 2.41 -5.05 -4.99
C ILE A 172 1.17 -5.63 -4.35
N ASP A 173 0.42 -4.76 -3.69
CA ASP A 173 -0.85 -5.14 -3.07
C ASP A 173 -2.01 -4.58 -3.90
N VAL A 174 -2.94 -5.46 -4.26
CA VAL A 174 -4.10 -5.14 -5.10
C VAL A 174 -5.38 -5.58 -4.41
N ILE A 175 -6.27 -4.63 -4.14
CA ILE A 175 -7.61 -4.89 -3.61
C ILE A 175 -8.64 -4.58 -4.69
N GLY A 176 -9.35 -5.61 -5.14
CA GLY A 176 -10.30 -5.47 -6.25
C GLY A 176 -9.61 -5.02 -7.53
N SER A 177 -9.82 -3.77 -7.94
CA SER A 177 -9.25 -3.17 -9.16
C SER A 177 -8.19 -2.11 -8.90
N HIS A 178 -7.70 -1.98 -7.66
CA HIS A 178 -6.84 -0.88 -7.25
C HIS A 178 -5.52 -1.34 -6.62
N LEU A 179 -4.45 -0.70 -7.03
CA LEU A 179 -3.12 -0.78 -6.42
C LEU A 179 -3.12 -0.03 -5.10
N THR A 180 -2.81 -0.68 -4.00
CA THR A 180 -2.84 -0.09 -2.66
C THR A 180 -1.46 0.13 -2.05
N GLU A 181 -0.47 -0.68 -2.42
CA GLU A 181 0.92 -0.56 -1.96
C GLU A 181 1.91 -1.10 -3.01
N ILE A 182 3.13 -0.55 -3.02
CA ILE A 182 4.28 -1.06 -3.79
C ILE A 182 5.41 -1.34 -2.81
N ASN A 183 5.71 -2.61 -2.60
CA ASN A 183 6.70 -3.08 -1.64
C ASN A 183 8.00 -3.45 -2.37
N VAL A 184 9.02 -2.63 -2.19
CA VAL A 184 10.35 -2.79 -2.83
C VAL A 184 11.39 -3.40 -1.88
N THR A 185 11.02 -3.59 -0.60
CA THR A 185 11.73 -4.38 0.41
C THR A 185 10.71 -5.28 1.11
N SER A 186 11.06 -6.50 1.40
CA SER A 186 10.24 -7.43 2.19
C SER A 186 10.85 -7.60 3.58
#